data_521498f108ca31b9ad81f5246c4566df
#
_entry.id   521498f108ca31b9ad81f5246c4566df
#
_cell.length_a   1.000
_cell.length_b   1.000
_cell.length_c   1.000
_cell.angle_alpha   90.00
_cell.angle_beta   90.00
_cell.angle_gamma   90.00
#
_symmetry.space_group_name_H-M   'P 1'
#
loop_
_entity.id
_entity.type
_entity.pdbx_description
1 polymer ?
#
loop_
_entity_poly.entity_id
_entity_poly.type
_entity_poly.pdbx_seq_one_letter_code
_entity_poly.pdbx_strand_id
1 'polypeptide(L)'
;MSKIAYINEFSIEAVRDALQKLDDFKKLIVNGLTAFELNELEKIDPTLFEAVAKQIKKERWYPSVGMWVEDDKDMSEEKLIRNMLYSRTYFKEKFDKEYKVFQGAKIYNDAFVQVLYTANFDACVLDSETETYWLDNEAYTRTLVYSGLDKVDVNDIDDAFIKANDFESVEDEVMAVYQNHLDLRSVKQPLYKGEATEAEKLLLKAERICVQEGRNNQDEIQNCWIALFLGDDDVATDVAETIIGDSEIDENFVKFNTDEVRIVDLKYTEDATDNVIIRIKETAGKEKAITVMCDAIDAGFRAEILPYELQTFRVNAEGFVEETPISE
;
A
#
# COMPACT_ATOMS: atom_id res chain seq x y z
N MET A 1 -13.40 7.06 23.11
CA MET A 1 -13.34 7.26 21.67
C MET A 1 -12.94 8.69 21.45
N SER A 2 -11.80 8.92 20.85
CA SER A 2 -11.38 10.28 20.48
C SER A 2 -12.09 10.69 19.19
N LYS A 3 -12.52 11.93 19.13
CA LYS A 3 -13.12 12.50 17.93
C LYS A 3 -12.06 13.24 17.14
N ILE A 4 -11.92 12.93 15.88
CA ILE A 4 -10.96 13.56 14.98
C ILE A 4 -11.73 14.31 13.90
N ALA A 5 -11.34 15.54 13.61
CA ALA A 5 -11.91 16.29 12.51
C ALA A 5 -11.47 15.66 11.19
N TYR A 6 -12.39 15.42 10.29
CA TYR A 6 -12.19 14.70 9.04
C TYR A 6 -12.57 15.56 7.83
N ILE A 7 -11.76 15.49 6.78
CA ILE A 7 -12.11 16.02 5.46
C ILE A 7 -12.76 14.90 4.69
N ASN A 8 -14.07 15.01 4.44
CA ASN A 8 -14.84 13.97 3.78
C ASN A 8 -14.61 13.93 2.26
N GLU A 9 -14.35 15.08 1.65
CA GLU A 9 -14.18 15.20 0.21
C GLU A 9 -13.07 16.22 -0.09
N PHE A 10 -12.14 15.84 -0.94
CA PHE A 10 -11.04 16.71 -1.34
C PHE A 10 -11.55 17.89 -2.19
N SER A 11 -11.32 19.10 -1.69
CA SER A 11 -11.40 20.34 -2.47
C SER A 11 -10.45 21.38 -1.89
N ILE A 12 -10.04 22.33 -2.72
CA ILE A 12 -9.18 23.45 -2.27
C ILE A 12 -9.85 24.25 -1.14
N GLU A 13 -11.16 24.38 -1.19
CA GLU A 13 -11.95 25.10 -0.18
C GLU A 13 -11.95 24.33 1.14
N ALA A 14 -12.23 23.01 1.12
CA ALA A 14 -12.18 22.17 2.32
C ALA A 14 -10.79 22.18 3.00
N VAL A 15 -9.72 22.19 2.21
CA VAL A 15 -8.34 22.28 2.75
C VAL A 15 -8.09 23.63 3.41
N ARG A 16 -8.56 24.73 2.82
CA ARG A 16 -8.43 26.08 3.43
C ARG A 16 -9.23 26.21 4.71
N ASP A 17 -10.45 25.69 4.72
CA ASP A 17 -11.30 25.69 5.91
C ASP A 17 -10.68 24.86 7.04
N ALA A 18 -10.14 23.69 6.72
CA ALA A 18 -9.41 22.86 7.69
C ALA A 18 -8.19 23.58 8.29
N LEU A 19 -7.40 24.27 7.47
CA LEU A 19 -6.26 25.07 7.95
C LEU A 19 -6.71 26.23 8.84
N GLN A 20 -7.81 26.92 8.48
CA GLN A 20 -8.38 27.98 9.29
C GLN A 20 -8.84 27.43 10.65
N LYS A 21 -9.52 26.28 10.69
CA LYS A 21 -9.90 25.61 11.94
C LYS A 21 -8.68 25.22 12.79
N LEU A 22 -7.59 24.77 12.16
CA LEU A 22 -6.34 24.49 12.87
C LEU A 22 -5.70 25.74 13.49
N ASP A 23 -5.86 26.91 12.88
CA ASP A 23 -5.39 28.17 13.44
C ASP A 23 -6.27 28.64 14.58
N ASP A 24 -7.59 28.46 14.46
CA ASP A 24 -8.57 28.87 15.48
C ASP A 24 -8.52 27.94 16.71
N PHE A 25 -8.25 26.64 16.53
CA PHE A 25 -8.30 25.63 17.59
C PHE A 25 -6.94 24.90 17.77
N LYS A 26 -6.15 25.35 18.72
CA LYS A 26 -4.77 24.86 18.93
C LYS A 26 -4.64 23.36 19.22
N LYS A 27 -5.67 22.73 19.78
CA LYS A 27 -5.68 21.29 20.10
C LYS A 27 -6.28 20.43 19.01
N LEU A 28 -6.80 21.01 17.94
CA LEU A 28 -7.43 20.28 16.84
C LEU A 28 -6.39 19.48 16.07
N ILE A 29 -6.76 18.25 15.70
CA ILE A 29 -6.08 17.42 14.72
C ILE A 29 -7.06 17.21 13.57
N VAL A 30 -6.59 17.42 12.34
CA VAL A 30 -7.33 17.12 11.12
C VAL A 30 -6.82 15.79 10.55
N ASN A 31 -7.74 14.94 10.12
CA ASN A 31 -7.43 13.71 9.38
C ASN A 31 -8.00 13.82 7.97
N GLY A 32 -7.29 13.31 7.00
CA GLY A 32 -7.71 13.24 5.60
C GLY A 32 -6.61 13.62 4.64
N LEU A 33 -6.92 13.52 3.38
CA LEU A 33 -6.08 13.61 2.20
C LEU A 33 -5.16 12.40 2.01
N THR A 34 -5.41 11.68 0.93
CA THR A 34 -4.57 10.59 0.44
C THR A 34 -3.26 11.12 -0.16
N ALA A 35 -2.34 10.25 -0.45
CA ALA A 35 -1.09 10.61 -1.14
C ALA A 35 -1.37 11.26 -2.51
N PHE A 36 -2.35 10.75 -3.26
CA PHE A 36 -2.78 11.33 -4.54
C PHE A 36 -3.33 12.76 -4.37
N GLU A 37 -4.24 12.96 -3.43
CA GLU A 37 -4.84 14.27 -3.19
C GLU A 37 -3.81 15.31 -2.74
N LEU A 38 -2.83 14.92 -1.94
CA LEU A 38 -1.70 15.79 -1.56
C LEU A 38 -0.80 16.10 -2.75
N ASN A 39 -0.54 15.12 -3.62
CA ASN A 39 0.23 15.32 -4.85
C ASN A 39 -0.48 16.25 -5.83
N GLU A 40 -1.81 16.14 -5.97
CA GLU A 40 -2.61 17.07 -6.77
C GLU A 40 -2.66 18.47 -6.15
N LEU A 41 -2.78 18.56 -4.83
CA LEU A 41 -2.73 19.83 -4.12
C LEU A 41 -1.40 20.57 -4.37
N GLU A 42 -0.27 19.86 -4.34
CA GLU A 42 1.05 20.41 -4.63
C GLU A 42 1.14 21.02 -6.05
N LYS A 43 0.51 20.37 -7.02
CA LYS A 43 0.48 20.85 -8.41
C LYS A 43 -0.45 22.05 -8.61
N ILE A 44 -1.61 22.02 -7.97
CA ILE A 44 -2.67 23.03 -8.15
C ILE A 44 -2.36 24.32 -7.34
N ASP A 45 -2.01 24.17 -6.06
CA ASP A 45 -1.71 25.26 -5.15
C ASP A 45 -0.51 24.91 -4.23
N PRO A 46 0.74 25.07 -4.72
CA PRO A 46 1.94 24.76 -3.95
C PRO A 46 2.01 25.49 -2.59
N THR A 47 1.45 26.70 -2.49
CA THR A 47 1.46 27.45 -1.24
C THR A 47 0.53 26.81 -0.20
N LEU A 48 -0.61 26.34 -0.64
CA LEU A 48 -1.56 25.63 0.22
C LEU A 48 -1.00 24.28 0.64
N PHE A 49 -0.35 23.55 -0.28
CA PHE A 49 0.35 22.32 0.04
C PHE A 49 1.42 22.50 1.12
N GLU A 50 2.25 23.53 1.02
CA GLU A 50 3.26 23.84 2.04
C GLU A 50 2.65 24.14 3.41
N ALA A 51 1.48 24.79 3.45
CA ALA A 51 0.76 25.02 4.68
C ALA A 51 0.27 23.70 5.32
N VAL A 52 -0.28 22.77 4.52
CA VAL A 52 -0.66 21.43 4.98
C VAL A 52 0.57 20.64 5.43
N ALA A 53 1.63 20.61 4.63
CA ALA A 53 2.89 19.92 4.93
C ALA A 53 3.47 20.36 6.29
N LYS A 54 3.37 21.66 6.61
CA LYS A 54 3.77 22.17 7.91
C LYS A 54 2.91 21.64 9.06
N GLN A 55 1.62 21.41 8.85
CA GLN A 55 0.75 20.81 9.86
C GLN A 55 0.99 19.31 10.02
N ILE A 56 1.28 18.59 8.94
CA ILE A 56 1.72 17.18 8.98
C ILE A 56 2.99 17.03 9.81
N LYS A 57 4.01 17.89 9.58
CA LYS A 57 5.25 17.90 10.37
C LYS A 57 5.05 18.22 11.85
N LYS A 58 3.99 18.96 12.19
CA LYS A 58 3.60 19.30 13.56
C LYS A 58 2.65 18.28 14.20
N GLU A 59 2.31 17.20 13.48
CA GLU A 59 1.36 16.18 13.90
C GLU A 59 -0.05 16.71 14.20
N ARG A 60 -0.40 17.81 13.55
CA ARG A 60 -1.74 18.42 13.61
C ARG A 60 -2.60 18.11 12.38
N TRP A 61 -2.00 17.53 11.37
CA TRP A 61 -2.68 16.96 10.21
C TRP A 61 -2.18 15.54 9.98
N TYR A 62 -3.07 14.58 10.12
CA TYR A 62 -2.78 13.19 9.89
C TYR A 62 -3.37 12.78 8.52
N PRO A 63 -2.56 12.50 7.50
CA PRO A 63 -3.07 12.15 6.18
C PRO A 63 -3.81 10.81 6.21
N SER A 64 -4.65 10.54 5.22
CA SER A 64 -5.25 9.23 4.98
C SER A 64 -4.18 8.29 4.43
N VAL A 65 -3.51 7.60 5.33
CA VAL A 65 -2.41 6.69 5.00
C VAL A 65 -2.97 5.31 4.70
N GLY A 66 -2.75 4.85 3.50
CA GLY A 66 -3.21 3.54 3.08
C GLY A 66 -2.86 3.34 1.63
N MET A 67 -3.76 3.68 0.74
CA MET A 67 -3.59 3.59 -0.70
C MET A 67 -3.24 4.95 -1.31
N TRP A 68 -2.61 4.92 -2.48
CA TRP A 68 -2.41 6.09 -3.31
C TRP A 68 -3.75 6.70 -3.72
N VAL A 69 -4.64 5.86 -4.24
CA VAL A 69 -6.03 6.19 -4.55
C VAL A 69 -6.92 5.07 -4.02
N GLU A 70 -7.98 5.41 -3.31
CA GLU A 70 -9.01 4.46 -2.94
C GLU A 70 -9.90 4.12 -4.15
N ASP A 71 -10.22 2.83 -4.33
CA ASP A 71 -11.12 2.35 -5.35
C ASP A 71 -12.17 1.43 -4.71
N ASP A 72 -13.44 1.60 -5.07
CA ASP A 72 -14.53 0.74 -4.61
C ASP A 72 -14.54 -0.64 -5.26
N LYS A 73 -13.78 -0.83 -6.34
CA LYS A 73 -13.68 -2.11 -7.05
C LYS A 73 -12.72 -3.06 -6.35
N ASP A 74 -12.93 -4.34 -6.53
CA ASP A 74 -11.95 -5.34 -6.13
C ASP A 74 -10.72 -5.23 -7.04
N MET A 75 -9.58 -4.94 -6.44
CA MET A 75 -8.31 -4.83 -7.14
C MET A 75 -7.65 -6.19 -7.27
N SER A 76 -6.76 -6.36 -8.23
CA SER A 76 -5.80 -7.47 -8.24
C SER A 76 -4.86 -7.35 -7.03
N GLU A 77 -4.24 -8.48 -6.64
CA GLU A 77 -3.29 -8.49 -5.52
C GLU A 77 -2.13 -7.52 -5.77
N GLU A 78 -1.58 -7.52 -6.98
CA GLU A 78 -0.46 -6.63 -7.31
C GLU A 78 -0.87 -5.16 -7.39
N LYS A 79 -2.02 -4.84 -7.98
CA LYS A 79 -2.53 -3.47 -7.99
C LYS A 79 -2.72 -2.92 -6.57
N LEU A 80 -3.25 -3.74 -5.67
CA LEU A 80 -3.40 -3.37 -4.26
C LEU A 80 -2.05 -3.09 -3.59
N ILE A 81 -1.07 -3.99 -3.78
CA ILE A 81 0.28 -3.84 -3.24
C ILE A 81 0.93 -2.56 -3.75
N ARG A 82 0.90 -2.33 -5.06
CA ARG A 82 1.50 -1.14 -5.69
C ARG A 82 0.84 0.14 -5.22
N ASN A 83 -0.47 0.13 -5.08
CA ASN A 83 -1.21 1.27 -4.58
C ASN A 83 -0.78 1.65 -3.15
N MET A 84 -0.57 0.66 -2.27
CA MET A 84 -0.02 0.88 -0.92
C MET A 84 1.44 1.33 -0.95
N LEU A 85 2.28 0.69 -1.77
CA LEU A 85 3.70 1.01 -1.91
C LEU A 85 3.89 2.48 -2.32
N TYR A 86 3.17 2.94 -3.35
CA TYR A 86 3.29 4.32 -3.84
C TYR A 86 2.84 5.35 -2.80
N SER A 87 1.79 5.03 -2.04
CA SER A 87 1.38 5.87 -0.91
C SER A 87 2.50 5.99 0.14
N ARG A 88 3.08 4.86 0.54
CA ARG A 88 4.15 4.84 1.56
C ARG A 88 5.40 5.57 1.09
N THR A 89 5.85 5.32 -0.14
CA THR A 89 7.01 5.98 -0.74
C THR A 89 6.82 7.49 -0.77
N TYR A 90 5.64 7.96 -1.19
CA TYR A 90 5.30 9.38 -1.19
C TYR A 90 5.43 10.02 0.20
N PHE A 91 4.85 9.40 1.24
CA PHE A 91 4.93 9.91 2.60
C PHE A 91 6.36 9.88 3.15
N LYS A 92 7.13 8.85 2.83
CA LYS A 92 8.53 8.76 3.22
C LYS A 92 9.37 9.85 2.56
N GLU A 93 9.25 10.04 1.26
CA GLU A 93 10.03 11.02 0.50
C GLU A 93 9.64 12.47 0.83
N LYS A 94 8.35 12.78 0.90
CA LYS A 94 7.86 14.15 1.11
C LYS A 94 7.95 14.61 2.57
N PHE A 95 7.74 13.70 3.52
CA PHE A 95 7.59 14.07 4.93
C PHE A 95 8.57 13.37 5.86
N ASP A 96 9.37 12.40 5.37
CA ASP A 96 10.20 11.50 6.17
C ASP A 96 9.38 10.77 7.26
N LYS A 97 8.19 10.29 6.88
CA LYS A 97 7.24 9.62 7.77
C LYS A 97 6.98 8.20 7.28
N GLU A 98 7.02 7.26 8.22
CA GLU A 98 6.59 5.88 8.04
C GLU A 98 5.42 5.62 8.97
N TYR A 99 4.25 5.41 8.40
CA TYR A 99 3.04 5.17 9.17
C TYR A 99 2.81 3.67 9.34
N LYS A 100 2.28 3.28 10.52
CA LYS A 100 2.01 1.89 10.88
C LYS A 100 0.53 1.53 10.86
N VAL A 101 -0.34 2.53 10.69
CA VAL A 101 -1.79 2.34 10.67
C VAL A 101 -2.33 2.64 9.29
N PHE A 102 -2.83 1.61 8.63
CA PHE A 102 -3.55 1.74 7.37
C PHE A 102 -4.91 2.39 7.62
N GLN A 103 -5.33 3.29 6.75
CA GLN A 103 -6.68 3.84 6.74
C GLN A 103 -7.34 3.55 5.39
N GLY A 104 -8.55 3.04 5.40
CA GLY A 104 -9.27 2.70 4.18
C GLY A 104 -10.75 2.46 4.40
N ALA A 105 -11.49 2.36 3.28
CA ALA A 105 -12.94 2.21 3.32
C ALA A 105 -13.39 0.81 3.74
N LYS A 106 -12.68 -0.23 3.33
CA LYS A 106 -13.11 -1.64 3.51
C LYS A 106 -11.96 -2.64 3.58
N ILE A 107 -12.27 -3.86 4.01
CA ILE A 107 -11.47 -5.07 3.75
C ILE A 107 -11.81 -5.57 2.34
N TYR A 108 -10.81 -5.67 1.47
CA TYR A 108 -11.02 -6.14 0.09
C TYR A 108 -11.35 -7.63 0.03
N ASN A 109 -10.67 -8.46 0.85
CA ASN A 109 -10.97 -9.88 1.07
C ASN A 109 -10.16 -10.42 2.27
N ASP A 110 -10.35 -11.70 2.62
CA ASP A 110 -9.68 -12.30 3.78
C ASP A 110 -8.13 -12.37 3.64
N ALA A 111 -7.59 -12.33 2.41
CA ALA A 111 -6.14 -12.27 2.18
C ALA A 111 -5.55 -10.87 2.42
N PHE A 112 -6.38 -9.84 2.58
CA PHE A 112 -5.96 -8.47 2.81
C PHE A 112 -5.07 -8.30 4.04
N VAL A 113 -5.31 -9.11 5.09
CA VAL A 113 -4.48 -9.10 6.30
C VAL A 113 -3.02 -9.39 6.00
N GLN A 114 -2.76 -10.38 5.14
CA GLN A 114 -1.39 -10.69 4.74
C GLN A 114 -0.77 -9.53 3.94
N VAL A 115 -1.54 -8.92 3.04
CA VAL A 115 -1.06 -7.77 2.26
C VAL A 115 -0.72 -6.60 3.18
N LEU A 116 -1.56 -6.29 4.16
CA LEU A 116 -1.27 -5.26 5.17
C LEU A 116 0.00 -5.57 5.96
N TYR A 117 0.11 -6.81 6.45
CA TYR A 117 1.27 -7.24 7.22
C TYR A 117 2.56 -7.13 6.40
N THR A 118 2.56 -7.66 5.18
CA THR A 118 3.72 -7.61 4.28
C THR A 118 4.01 -6.19 3.78
N ALA A 119 3.02 -5.30 3.74
CA ALA A 119 3.19 -3.87 3.52
C ALA A 119 3.64 -3.10 4.80
N ASN A 120 3.98 -3.82 5.88
CA ASN A 120 4.48 -3.27 7.14
C ASN A 120 3.48 -2.36 7.88
N PHE A 121 2.18 -2.67 7.78
CA PHE A 121 1.15 -2.08 8.62
C PHE A 121 0.84 -3.00 9.82
N ASP A 122 0.85 -2.43 11.01
CA ASP A 122 0.54 -3.16 12.25
C ASP A 122 -0.96 -3.20 12.52
N ALA A 123 -1.69 -2.19 12.07
CA ALA A 123 -3.13 -2.07 12.27
C ALA A 123 -3.82 -1.41 11.06
N CYS A 124 -5.15 -1.54 10.99
CA CYS A 124 -5.96 -0.82 10.05
C CYS A 124 -7.20 -0.19 10.70
N VAL A 125 -7.57 1.00 10.22
CA VAL A 125 -8.81 1.68 10.51
C VAL A 125 -9.67 1.61 9.25
N LEU A 126 -10.86 1.03 9.37
CA LEU A 126 -11.75 0.83 8.23
C LEU A 126 -13.10 1.49 8.48
N ASP A 127 -13.60 2.21 7.49
CA ASP A 127 -14.88 2.93 7.58
C ASP A 127 -16.07 1.98 7.64
N SER A 128 -15.95 0.78 7.07
CA SER A 128 -17.01 -0.23 7.05
C SER A 128 -17.12 -1.03 8.35
N GLU A 129 -16.14 -0.94 9.27
CA GLU A 129 -16.12 -1.76 10.47
C GLU A 129 -16.73 -1.04 11.68
N THR A 130 -17.49 -1.77 12.45
CA THR A 130 -18.16 -1.27 13.67
C THR A 130 -17.60 -1.86 14.96
N GLU A 131 -16.74 -2.86 14.86
CA GLU A 131 -16.16 -3.57 16.00
C GLU A 131 -14.63 -3.64 15.86
N THR A 132 -13.92 -3.49 16.95
CA THR A 132 -12.48 -3.67 17.00
C THR A 132 -12.16 -5.13 17.30
N TYR A 133 -11.23 -5.71 16.52
CA TYR A 133 -10.79 -7.10 16.70
C TYR A 133 -9.41 -7.32 16.07
N TRP A 134 -8.74 -8.37 16.54
CA TRP A 134 -7.58 -8.91 15.86
C TRP A 134 -8.01 -9.83 14.72
N LEU A 135 -7.45 -9.64 13.56
CA LEU A 135 -7.60 -10.54 12.42
C LEU A 135 -6.28 -11.26 12.19
N ASP A 136 -6.26 -12.58 12.33
CA ASP A 136 -5.11 -13.41 12.02
C ASP A 136 -5.43 -14.48 10.97
N ASN A 137 -4.42 -15.05 10.38
CA ASN A 137 -4.56 -16.09 9.35
C ASN A 137 -3.57 -17.25 9.54
N GLU A 138 -3.73 -18.29 8.71
CA GLU A 138 -2.91 -19.51 8.77
C GLU A 138 -1.44 -19.26 8.35
N ALA A 139 -1.12 -18.11 7.73
CA ALA A 139 0.25 -17.70 7.42
C ALA A 139 0.92 -16.94 8.59
N TYR A 140 0.37 -17.04 9.79
CA TYR A 140 0.86 -16.40 11.02
C TYR A 140 0.96 -14.86 10.94
N THR A 141 0.25 -14.24 10.01
CA THR A 141 0.15 -12.79 9.92
C THR A 141 -1.03 -12.29 10.75
N ARG A 142 -0.86 -11.15 11.40
CA ARG A 142 -1.85 -10.60 12.32
C ARG A 142 -1.93 -9.09 12.21
N THR A 143 -3.14 -8.57 12.09
CA THR A 143 -3.41 -7.14 12.00
C THR A 143 -4.57 -6.77 12.90
N LEU A 144 -4.45 -5.65 13.63
CA LEU A 144 -5.55 -5.08 14.39
C LEU A 144 -6.50 -4.33 13.45
N VAL A 145 -7.75 -4.74 13.41
CA VAL A 145 -8.84 -3.97 12.78
C VAL A 145 -9.46 -3.08 13.85
N TYR A 146 -9.38 -1.78 13.67
CA TYR A 146 -9.83 -0.78 14.64
C TYR A 146 -11.02 0.01 14.12
N SER A 147 -12.08 0.10 14.90
CA SER A 147 -13.34 0.78 14.58
C SER A 147 -13.65 1.96 15.50
N GLY A 148 -12.68 2.41 16.29
CA GLY A 148 -12.89 3.37 17.36
C GLY A 148 -12.86 4.85 16.97
N LEU A 149 -12.46 5.19 15.74
CA LEU A 149 -12.39 6.58 15.31
C LEU A 149 -13.80 7.13 15.05
N ASP A 150 -14.21 8.06 15.88
CA ASP A 150 -15.44 8.84 15.67
C ASP A 150 -15.11 10.04 14.77
N LYS A 151 -15.45 9.93 13.48
CA LYS A 151 -15.15 10.93 12.45
C LYS A 151 -16.21 12.03 12.50
N VAL A 152 -15.76 13.27 12.61
CA VAL A 152 -16.61 14.48 12.57
C VAL A 152 -16.12 15.36 11.43
N ASP A 153 -17.04 15.82 10.56
CA ASP A 153 -16.68 16.72 9.48
C ASP A 153 -16.01 17.98 10.03
N VAL A 154 -14.93 18.41 9.39
CA VAL A 154 -14.18 19.59 9.83
C VAL A 154 -15.04 20.85 9.91
N ASN A 155 -16.10 20.93 9.12
CA ASN A 155 -17.05 22.05 9.14
C ASN A 155 -17.98 22.06 10.36
N ASP A 156 -18.16 20.91 11.02
CA ASP A 156 -19.00 20.74 12.21
C ASP A 156 -18.24 20.97 13.53
N ILE A 157 -16.97 21.38 13.44
CA ILE A 157 -16.12 21.64 14.60
C ILE A 157 -16.47 22.99 15.23
N ASP A 158 -16.73 22.96 16.54
CA ASP A 158 -16.94 24.14 17.37
C ASP A 158 -16.16 24.07 18.69
N ASP A 159 -16.23 25.14 19.48
CA ASP A 159 -15.58 25.22 20.79
C ASP A 159 -16.02 24.15 21.79
N ALA A 160 -17.27 23.69 21.71
CA ALA A 160 -17.79 22.67 22.61
C ALA A 160 -17.20 21.30 22.27
N PHE A 161 -17.07 21.01 20.98
CA PHE A 161 -16.40 19.80 20.49
C PHE A 161 -14.95 19.74 20.99
N ILE A 162 -14.17 20.80 20.78
CA ILE A 162 -12.75 20.85 21.19
C ILE A 162 -12.56 20.75 22.71
N LYS A 163 -13.45 21.34 23.50
CA LYS A 163 -13.38 21.25 24.96
C LYS A 163 -13.77 19.89 25.52
N ALA A 164 -14.60 19.14 24.78
CA ALA A 164 -15.10 17.84 25.22
C ALA A 164 -14.14 16.69 24.89
N ASN A 165 -13.17 16.88 24.01
CA ASN A 165 -12.31 15.82 23.49
C ASN A 165 -10.83 16.14 23.68
N ASP A 166 -10.08 15.18 24.20
CA ASP A 166 -8.62 15.15 24.08
C ASP A 166 -8.29 14.44 22.77
N PHE A 167 -7.64 15.16 21.86
CA PHE A 167 -7.19 14.61 20.59
C PHE A 167 -5.80 13.99 20.78
N GLU A 168 -5.71 12.70 20.46
CA GLU A 168 -4.46 11.98 20.29
C GLU A 168 -4.25 11.77 18.79
N SER A 169 -3.02 11.48 18.35
CA SER A 169 -2.82 11.11 16.96
C SER A 169 -3.58 9.81 16.66
N VAL A 170 -4.02 9.62 15.42
CA VAL A 170 -4.69 8.37 14.99
C VAL A 170 -3.83 7.15 15.34
N GLU A 171 -2.54 7.26 15.11
CA GLU A 171 -1.61 6.16 15.34
C GLU A 171 -1.46 5.83 16.82
N ASP A 172 -1.31 6.83 17.69
CA ASP A 172 -1.19 6.62 19.15
C ASP A 172 -2.45 5.98 19.73
N GLU A 173 -3.64 6.41 19.29
CA GLU A 173 -4.90 5.84 19.75
C GLU A 173 -5.03 4.37 19.33
N VAL A 174 -4.77 4.05 18.07
CA VAL A 174 -4.83 2.68 17.56
C VAL A 174 -3.78 1.80 18.24
N MET A 175 -2.55 2.29 18.42
CA MET A 175 -1.48 1.53 19.06
C MET A 175 -1.70 1.34 20.57
N ALA A 176 -2.41 2.24 21.24
CA ALA A 176 -2.83 2.01 22.63
C ALA A 176 -3.83 0.84 22.76
N VAL A 177 -4.75 0.71 21.81
CA VAL A 177 -5.68 -0.42 21.72
C VAL A 177 -4.95 -1.68 21.30
N TYR A 178 -4.02 -1.61 20.38
CA TYR A 178 -3.18 -2.71 19.90
C TYR A 178 -2.56 -3.53 21.06
N GLN A 179 -2.09 -2.87 22.09
CA GLN A 179 -1.43 -3.53 23.24
C GLN A 179 -2.39 -4.25 24.19
N ASN A 180 -3.67 -3.89 24.21
CA ASN A 180 -4.61 -4.29 25.25
C ASN A 180 -5.85 -5.04 24.75
N HIS A 181 -6.09 -5.07 23.43
CA HIS A 181 -7.27 -5.71 22.85
C HIS A 181 -7.12 -7.23 22.78
N LEU A 182 -8.17 -7.98 23.11
CA LEU A 182 -8.13 -9.44 23.25
C LEU A 182 -9.04 -10.17 22.25
N ASP A 183 -9.99 -9.50 21.62
CA ASP A 183 -10.91 -10.16 20.70
C ASP A 183 -10.16 -10.57 19.42
N LEU A 184 -10.19 -11.87 19.13
CA LEU A 184 -9.48 -12.48 18.03
C LEU A 184 -10.46 -13.13 17.04
N ARG A 185 -10.33 -12.79 15.77
CA ARG A 185 -11.00 -13.47 14.67
C ARG A 185 -9.96 -14.14 13.79
N SER A 186 -10.04 -15.46 13.68
CA SER A 186 -9.16 -16.22 12.81
C SER A 186 -9.85 -16.49 11.49
N VAL A 187 -9.17 -16.19 10.39
CA VAL A 187 -9.63 -16.52 9.05
C VAL A 187 -8.71 -17.56 8.42
N LYS A 188 -9.30 -18.46 7.65
CA LYS A 188 -8.48 -19.29 6.78
C LYS A 188 -7.85 -18.39 5.74
N GLN A 189 -6.55 -18.57 5.52
CA GLN A 189 -5.86 -17.86 4.47
C GLN A 189 -6.40 -18.32 3.10
N PRO A 190 -7.26 -17.56 2.42
CA PRO A 190 -7.69 -17.90 1.08
C PRO A 190 -6.67 -17.40 0.07
N LEU A 191 -6.67 -18.01 -1.10
CA LEU A 191 -6.02 -17.41 -2.26
C LEU A 191 -6.71 -16.06 -2.57
N TYR A 192 -5.92 -15.01 -2.78
CA TYR A 192 -6.44 -13.71 -3.21
C TYR A 192 -7.23 -13.88 -4.52
N LYS A 193 -8.43 -13.33 -4.60
CA LYS A 193 -9.37 -13.56 -5.71
C LYS A 193 -9.53 -12.39 -6.68
N GLY A 194 -8.91 -11.25 -6.39
CA GLY A 194 -8.92 -10.13 -7.35
C GLY A 194 -8.23 -10.52 -8.64
N GLU A 195 -8.89 -10.33 -9.77
CA GLU A 195 -8.32 -10.62 -11.09
C GLU A 195 -7.67 -9.36 -11.67
N ALA A 196 -6.48 -9.53 -12.24
CA ALA A 196 -5.81 -8.47 -12.96
C ALA A 196 -6.56 -8.13 -14.26
N THR A 197 -6.69 -6.84 -14.56
CA THR A 197 -7.21 -6.38 -15.86
C THR A 197 -6.22 -6.75 -16.98
N GLU A 198 -6.64 -6.63 -18.24
CA GLU A 198 -5.72 -6.87 -19.35
C GLU A 198 -4.58 -5.85 -19.38
N ALA A 199 -4.85 -4.60 -19.03
CA ALA A 199 -3.82 -3.56 -18.91
C ALA A 199 -2.79 -3.88 -17.81
N GLU A 200 -3.24 -4.36 -16.63
CA GLU A 200 -2.36 -4.82 -15.57
C GLU A 200 -1.48 -5.99 -16.01
N LYS A 201 -2.06 -6.99 -16.71
CA LYS A 201 -1.30 -8.15 -17.24
C LYS A 201 -0.23 -7.73 -18.24
N LEU A 202 -0.55 -6.77 -19.10
CA LEU A 202 0.43 -6.21 -20.05
C LEU A 202 1.55 -5.48 -19.34
N LEU A 203 1.22 -4.70 -18.33
CA LEU A 203 2.23 -3.95 -17.56
C LEU A 203 3.15 -4.89 -16.77
N LEU A 204 2.62 -5.91 -16.11
CA LEU A 204 3.42 -6.95 -15.45
C LEU A 204 4.31 -7.72 -16.45
N LYS A 205 3.81 -7.95 -17.67
CA LYS A 205 4.61 -8.53 -18.75
C LYS A 205 5.74 -7.61 -19.18
N ALA A 206 5.48 -6.30 -19.30
CA ALA A 206 6.48 -5.30 -19.65
C ALA A 206 7.61 -5.23 -18.61
N GLU A 207 7.28 -5.23 -17.32
CA GLU A 207 8.25 -5.27 -16.23
C GLU A 207 9.15 -6.51 -16.30
N ARG A 208 8.54 -7.68 -16.48
CA ARG A 208 9.29 -8.94 -16.60
C ARG A 208 10.23 -8.94 -17.79
N ILE A 209 9.80 -8.43 -18.94
CA ILE A 209 10.64 -8.28 -20.14
C ILE A 209 11.79 -7.29 -19.88
N CYS A 210 11.53 -6.18 -19.20
CA CYS A 210 12.56 -5.23 -18.82
C CYS A 210 13.68 -5.88 -18.00
N VAL A 211 13.33 -6.67 -16.99
CA VAL A 211 14.31 -7.42 -16.19
C VAL A 211 15.05 -8.45 -17.04
N GLN A 212 14.33 -9.20 -17.85
CA GLN A 212 14.89 -10.23 -18.73
C GLN A 212 15.91 -9.68 -19.74
N GLU A 213 15.68 -8.48 -20.25
CA GLU A 213 16.52 -7.85 -21.25
C GLU A 213 17.51 -6.81 -20.67
N GLY A 214 17.52 -6.64 -19.34
CA GLY A 214 18.39 -5.66 -18.68
C GLY A 214 18.03 -4.22 -19.03
N ARG A 215 16.77 -3.92 -19.30
CA ARG A 215 16.27 -2.57 -19.63
C ARG A 215 15.58 -1.96 -18.39
N ASN A 216 15.98 -0.78 -17.99
CA ASN A 216 15.34 -0.09 -16.89
C ASN A 216 14.38 1.00 -17.43
N ASN A 217 13.07 0.72 -17.42
CA ASN A 217 11.98 1.63 -17.80
C ASN A 217 11.11 2.01 -16.57
N GLN A 218 11.69 2.07 -15.39
CA GLN A 218 10.94 2.22 -14.15
C GLN A 218 10.08 3.49 -14.09
N ASP A 219 10.57 4.63 -14.55
CA ASP A 219 9.80 5.88 -14.51
C ASP A 219 8.54 5.81 -15.39
N GLU A 220 8.65 5.17 -16.57
CA GLU A 220 7.51 4.98 -17.48
C GLU A 220 6.50 4.00 -16.90
N ILE A 221 6.98 2.90 -16.34
CA ILE A 221 6.17 1.86 -15.71
C ILE A 221 5.44 2.41 -14.47
N GLN A 222 6.12 3.19 -13.64
CA GLN A 222 5.51 3.84 -12.48
C GLN A 222 4.37 4.78 -12.87
N ASN A 223 4.56 5.56 -13.91
CA ASN A 223 3.50 6.43 -14.44
C ASN A 223 2.30 5.62 -14.97
N CYS A 224 2.54 4.44 -15.55
CA CYS A 224 1.47 3.54 -15.99
C CYS A 224 0.69 2.95 -14.81
N TRP A 225 1.34 2.57 -13.73
CA TRP A 225 0.65 2.13 -12.50
C TRP A 225 -0.22 3.23 -11.92
N ILE A 226 0.26 4.48 -11.89
CA ILE A 226 -0.54 5.64 -11.47
C ILE A 226 -1.75 5.82 -12.38
N ALA A 227 -1.58 5.71 -13.71
CA ALA A 227 -2.69 5.77 -14.65
C ALA A 227 -3.73 4.68 -14.39
N LEU A 228 -3.30 3.43 -14.15
CA LEU A 228 -4.18 2.32 -13.77
C LEU A 228 -4.94 2.56 -12.46
N PHE A 229 -4.32 3.19 -11.46
CA PHE A 229 -5.02 3.55 -10.22
C PHE A 229 -6.14 4.57 -10.47
N LEU A 230 -5.95 5.45 -11.45
CA LEU A 230 -6.92 6.46 -11.85
C LEU A 230 -7.97 5.94 -12.87
N GLY A 231 -7.86 4.67 -13.26
CA GLY A 231 -8.77 4.02 -14.21
C GLY A 231 -8.48 4.35 -15.68
N ASP A 232 -7.27 4.82 -16.00
CA ASP A 232 -6.83 5.09 -17.38
C ASP A 232 -6.06 3.88 -17.95
N ASP A 233 -6.81 2.82 -18.22
CA ASP A 233 -6.28 1.55 -18.71
C ASP A 233 -5.66 1.69 -20.12
N ASP A 234 -6.18 2.62 -20.94
CA ASP A 234 -5.69 2.83 -22.32
C ASP A 234 -4.24 3.35 -22.33
N VAL A 235 -3.92 4.34 -21.49
CA VAL A 235 -2.55 4.87 -21.37
C VAL A 235 -1.58 3.79 -20.90
N ALA A 236 -1.97 3.01 -19.90
CA ALA A 236 -1.13 1.93 -19.39
C ALA A 236 -0.89 0.84 -20.45
N THR A 237 -1.92 0.50 -21.24
CA THR A 237 -1.84 -0.47 -22.33
C THR A 237 -0.88 0.00 -23.43
N ASP A 238 -1.05 1.22 -23.95
CA ASP A 238 -0.24 1.75 -25.04
C ASP A 238 1.26 1.79 -24.69
N VAL A 239 1.58 2.20 -23.46
CA VAL A 239 2.97 2.26 -23.02
C VAL A 239 3.53 0.85 -22.77
N ALA A 240 2.76 -0.04 -22.14
CA ALA A 240 3.18 -1.42 -21.93
C ALA A 240 3.46 -2.15 -23.25
N GLU A 241 2.58 -2.00 -24.26
CA GLU A 241 2.79 -2.55 -25.61
C GLU A 241 4.05 -1.98 -26.27
N THR A 242 4.31 -0.69 -26.08
CA THR A 242 5.53 -0.05 -26.61
C THR A 242 6.80 -0.62 -25.96
N ILE A 243 6.79 -0.83 -24.64
CA ILE A 243 7.91 -1.44 -23.90
C ILE A 243 8.12 -2.90 -24.32
N ILE A 244 7.04 -3.66 -24.47
CA ILE A 244 7.07 -5.07 -24.87
C ILE A 244 7.63 -5.20 -26.32
N GLY A 245 7.12 -4.41 -27.26
CA GLY A 245 7.48 -4.52 -28.66
C GLY A 245 7.29 -5.93 -29.20
N ASP A 246 8.34 -6.48 -29.84
CA ASP A 246 8.37 -7.87 -30.36
C ASP A 246 8.93 -8.88 -29.34
N SER A 247 9.17 -8.47 -28.08
CA SER A 247 9.80 -9.33 -27.07
C SER A 247 8.82 -10.32 -26.49
N GLU A 248 9.31 -11.51 -26.16
CA GLU A 248 8.56 -12.59 -25.55
C GLU A 248 9.12 -12.91 -24.15
N ILE A 249 8.25 -13.36 -23.25
CA ILE A 249 8.68 -13.87 -21.95
C ILE A 249 9.38 -15.21 -22.14
N ASP A 250 10.60 -15.32 -21.63
CA ASP A 250 11.22 -16.64 -21.42
C ASP A 250 10.66 -17.26 -20.12
N GLU A 251 9.85 -18.28 -20.26
CA GLU A 251 9.26 -19.02 -19.14
C GLU A 251 10.33 -19.72 -18.27
N ASN A 252 11.54 -19.85 -18.79
CA ASN A 252 12.66 -20.43 -18.05
C ASN A 252 13.51 -19.42 -17.31
N PHE A 253 13.25 -18.12 -17.48
CA PHE A 253 14.03 -17.06 -16.85
C PHE A 253 13.96 -17.09 -15.32
N VAL A 254 12.80 -17.45 -14.76
CA VAL A 254 12.64 -17.80 -13.33
C VAL A 254 12.02 -19.17 -13.23
N LYS A 255 12.67 -20.08 -12.51
CA LYS A 255 12.25 -21.48 -12.32
C LYS A 255 12.07 -21.82 -10.86
N PHE A 256 11.11 -22.67 -10.59
CA PHE A 256 10.88 -23.28 -9.28
C PHE A 256 11.07 -24.80 -9.35
N ASN A 257 11.37 -25.39 -8.22
CA ASN A 257 11.37 -26.85 -8.08
C ASN A 257 9.96 -27.46 -7.90
N THR A 258 8.91 -26.64 -8.06
CA THR A 258 7.49 -27.02 -7.88
C THR A 258 6.60 -26.16 -8.79
N ASP A 259 5.45 -26.68 -9.19
CA ASP A 259 4.39 -25.99 -9.93
C ASP A 259 3.32 -25.35 -9.01
N GLU A 260 3.46 -25.54 -7.69
CA GLU A 260 2.53 -24.97 -6.69
C GLU A 260 2.94 -23.58 -6.21
N VAL A 261 3.96 -22.96 -6.83
CA VAL A 261 4.38 -21.57 -6.60
C VAL A 261 4.42 -20.84 -7.93
N ARG A 262 3.90 -19.63 -7.95
CA ARG A 262 3.91 -18.77 -9.13
C ARG A 262 4.63 -17.46 -8.87
N ILE A 263 5.15 -16.84 -9.93
CA ILE A 263 5.58 -15.45 -9.91
C ILE A 263 4.32 -14.57 -9.90
N VAL A 264 4.28 -13.64 -8.97
CA VAL A 264 3.28 -12.57 -8.96
C VAL A 264 3.85 -11.36 -9.68
N ASP A 265 5.12 -11.02 -9.39
CA ASP A 265 5.81 -9.92 -10.01
C ASP A 265 7.31 -10.17 -10.15
N LEU A 266 7.90 -9.61 -11.20
CA LEU A 266 9.34 -9.60 -11.46
C LEU A 266 9.70 -8.24 -12.07
N LYS A 267 10.37 -7.41 -11.30
CA LYS A 267 10.64 -6.02 -11.66
C LYS A 267 11.98 -5.52 -11.10
N TYR A 268 12.43 -4.37 -11.55
CA TYR A 268 13.45 -3.61 -10.83
C TYR A 268 12.86 -2.93 -9.60
N THR A 269 13.72 -2.62 -8.62
CA THR A 269 13.34 -1.80 -7.45
C THR A 269 13.02 -0.37 -7.86
N GLU A 270 12.17 0.30 -7.09
CA GLU A 270 11.75 1.69 -7.36
C GLU A 270 12.73 2.73 -6.81
N ASP A 271 13.75 2.30 -6.07
CA ASP A 271 14.76 3.16 -5.45
C ASP A 271 15.93 3.56 -6.39
N ALA A 272 15.74 3.44 -7.70
CA ALA A 272 16.74 3.70 -8.74
C ALA A 272 18.04 2.88 -8.60
N THR A 273 18.01 1.77 -7.85
CA THR A 273 19.06 0.76 -7.89
C THR A 273 18.72 -0.30 -8.95
N ASP A 274 19.75 -0.99 -9.47
CA ASP A 274 19.54 -2.09 -10.43
C ASP A 274 19.20 -3.43 -9.71
N ASN A 275 18.63 -3.36 -8.51
CA ASN A 275 18.17 -4.55 -7.81
C ASN A 275 16.87 -5.08 -8.42
N VAL A 276 16.65 -6.38 -8.32
CA VAL A 276 15.47 -7.04 -8.84
C VAL A 276 14.56 -7.48 -7.69
N ILE A 277 13.28 -7.21 -7.82
CA ILE A 277 12.24 -7.76 -6.96
C ILE A 277 11.68 -9.01 -7.60
N ILE A 278 11.65 -10.09 -6.83
CA ILE A 278 10.98 -11.35 -7.18
C ILE A 278 9.87 -11.55 -6.15
N ARG A 279 8.61 -11.41 -6.56
CA ARG A 279 7.46 -11.66 -5.71
C ARG A 279 6.79 -12.95 -6.12
N ILE A 280 6.61 -13.84 -5.15
CA ILE A 280 6.09 -15.19 -5.37
C ILE A 280 4.91 -15.47 -4.47
N LYS A 281 4.03 -16.38 -4.92
CA LYS A 281 2.83 -16.82 -4.19
C LYS A 281 2.74 -18.34 -4.18
N GLU A 282 2.51 -18.93 -3.01
CA GLU A 282 2.10 -20.32 -2.87
C GLU A 282 0.62 -20.46 -3.27
N THR A 283 0.25 -21.50 -4.03
CA THR A 283 -1.08 -21.63 -4.65
C THR A 283 -1.85 -22.89 -4.27
N ALA A 284 -1.24 -23.84 -3.56
CA ALA A 284 -1.84 -25.12 -3.20
C ALA A 284 -2.31 -25.24 -1.74
N GLY A 285 -2.05 -24.19 -0.93
CA GLY A 285 -2.39 -24.18 0.50
C GLY A 285 -1.52 -25.11 1.34
N LYS A 286 -0.22 -25.22 1.02
CA LYS A 286 0.72 -26.11 1.70
C LYS A 286 2.03 -25.43 2.00
N GLU A 287 2.51 -25.61 3.22
CA GLU A 287 3.87 -25.26 3.59
C GLU A 287 4.88 -26.10 2.80
N LYS A 288 5.92 -25.46 2.27
CA LYS A 288 6.99 -26.15 1.55
C LYS A 288 8.29 -25.36 1.46
N ALA A 289 9.39 -26.14 1.32
CA ALA A 289 10.66 -25.58 0.92
C ALA A 289 10.74 -25.48 -0.60
N ILE A 290 11.10 -24.31 -1.09
CA ILE A 290 11.25 -24.02 -2.51
C ILE A 290 12.68 -23.68 -2.87
N THR A 291 13.03 -23.93 -4.11
CA THR A 291 14.26 -23.41 -4.73
C THR A 291 13.83 -22.51 -5.88
N VAL A 292 14.30 -21.29 -5.86
CA VAL A 292 14.11 -20.29 -6.92
C VAL A 292 15.41 -20.18 -7.69
N MET A 293 15.36 -20.30 -9.00
CA MET A 293 16.46 -20.04 -9.91
C MET A 293 16.07 -18.89 -10.81
N CYS A 294 16.92 -17.86 -10.91
CA CYS A 294 16.67 -16.69 -11.74
C CYS A 294 17.89 -16.36 -12.58
N ASP A 295 17.72 -16.36 -13.90
CA ASP A 295 18.81 -16.12 -14.84
C ASP A 295 19.32 -14.66 -14.80
N ALA A 296 18.47 -13.71 -14.33
CA ALA A 296 18.89 -12.30 -14.15
C ALA A 296 20.08 -12.13 -13.20
N ILE A 297 20.25 -13.06 -12.26
CA ILE A 297 21.24 -12.97 -11.19
C ILE A 297 22.25 -14.10 -11.26
N ASP A 298 22.19 -14.96 -12.28
CA ASP A 298 23.02 -16.17 -12.43
C ASP A 298 23.12 -16.97 -11.12
N ALA A 299 22.06 -16.99 -10.33
CA ALA A 299 22.02 -17.58 -8.99
C ALA A 299 20.66 -18.19 -8.67
N GLY A 300 20.66 -18.99 -7.61
CA GLY A 300 19.44 -19.54 -7.04
C GLY A 300 19.48 -19.44 -5.51
N PHE A 301 18.30 -19.37 -4.92
CA PHE A 301 18.15 -19.34 -3.48
C PHE A 301 17.06 -20.32 -3.01
N ARG A 302 17.04 -20.57 -1.70
CA ARG A 302 16.02 -21.40 -1.06
C ARG A 302 15.23 -20.56 -0.09
N ALA A 303 13.93 -20.82 -0.03
CA ALA A 303 13.01 -20.23 0.92
C ALA A 303 12.02 -21.29 1.43
N GLU A 304 11.43 -21.03 2.59
CA GLU A 304 10.27 -21.74 3.10
C GLU A 304 9.06 -20.84 2.89
N ILE A 305 8.00 -21.35 2.30
CA ILE A 305 6.79 -20.61 2.02
C ILE A 305 5.60 -21.30 2.68
N LEU A 306 4.78 -20.51 3.37
CA LEU A 306 3.59 -20.97 4.08
C LEU A 306 2.39 -21.11 3.15
N PRO A 307 1.29 -21.77 3.58
CA PRO A 307 0.08 -21.91 2.79
C PRO A 307 -0.45 -20.57 2.29
N TYR A 308 -0.59 -20.43 0.96
CA TYR A 308 -1.05 -19.20 0.28
C TYR A 308 -0.24 -17.93 0.61
N GLU A 309 0.96 -18.09 1.10
CA GLU A 309 1.83 -16.98 1.44
C GLU A 309 2.32 -16.25 0.19
N LEU A 310 2.45 -14.93 0.35
CA LEU A 310 3.08 -14.03 -0.59
C LEU A 310 4.42 -13.59 0.01
N GLN A 311 5.52 -13.92 -0.66
CA GLN A 311 6.85 -13.49 -0.27
C GLN A 311 7.48 -12.61 -1.32
N THR A 312 8.26 -11.63 -0.88
CA THR A 312 9.01 -10.73 -1.75
C THR A 312 10.49 -10.84 -1.44
N PHE A 313 11.30 -10.99 -2.48
CA PHE A 313 12.75 -11.06 -2.39
C PHE A 313 13.38 -9.94 -3.19
N ARG A 314 14.31 -9.25 -2.57
CA ARG A 314 15.19 -8.29 -3.23
C ARG A 314 16.51 -8.97 -3.54
N VAL A 315 16.93 -8.86 -4.78
CA VAL A 315 18.15 -9.47 -5.27
C VAL A 315 19.03 -8.39 -5.88
N ASN A 316 20.26 -8.26 -5.39
CA ASN A 316 21.20 -7.31 -5.95
C ASN A 316 22.04 -7.93 -7.10
N ALA A 317 22.77 -7.08 -7.82
CA ALA A 317 23.63 -7.49 -8.94
C ALA A 317 24.75 -8.48 -8.57
N GLU A 318 25.08 -8.60 -7.27
CA GLU A 318 26.07 -9.56 -6.75
C GLU A 318 25.44 -10.91 -6.41
N GLY A 319 24.12 -11.07 -6.59
CA GLY A 319 23.37 -12.27 -6.27
C GLY A 319 23.04 -12.43 -4.78
N PHE A 320 23.20 -11.38 -3.97
CA PHE A 320 22.73 -11.41 -2.59
C PHE A 320 21.20 -11.28 -2.57
N VAL A 321 20.55 -12.17 -1.83
CA VAL A 321 19.10 -12.27 -1.73
C VAL A 321 18.67 -11.99 -0.30
N GLU A 322 17.76 -11.08 -0.12
CA GLU A 322 17.08 -10.86 1.15
C GLU A 322 15.57 -10.92 0.97
N GLU A 323 14.88 -11.50 1.94
CA GLU A 323 13.44 -11.37 2.04
C GLU A 323 13.12 -9.95 2.51
N THR A 324 12.26 -9.27 1.79
CA THR A 324 11.94 -7.87 2.05
C THR A 324 10.43 -7.69 2.22
N PRO A 325 9.99 -6.73 3.03
CA PRO A 325 8.58 -6.32 3.01
C PRO A 325 8.15 -5.88 1.61
N ILE A 326 6.87 -6.03 1.31
CA ILE A 326 6.29 -5.58 0.02
C ILE A 326 6.51 -4.08 -0.23
N SER A 327 6.83 -3.33 0.80
CA SER A 327 7.04 -1.88 0.77
C SER A 327 8.37 -1.43 0.12
N GLU A 328 9.03 -2.31 -0.64
CA GLU A 328 10.20 -1.97 -1.46
C GLU A 328 9.99 -2.28 -2.93
#